data_97af56769bc097a7dc84a3a55344d326
#
_entry.id   97af56769bc097a7dc84a3a55344d326
#
_cell.length_a   1.000
_cell.length_b   1.000
_cell.length_c   1.000
_cell.angle_alpha   90.00
_cell.angle_beta   90.00
_cell.angle_gamma   90.00
#
_symmetry.space_group_name_H-M   'P 1'
#
loop_
_entity.id
_entity.type
_entity.pdbx_description
1 polymer ?
#
loop_
_entity_poly.entity_id
_entity_poly.type
_entity_poly.pdbx_seq_one_letter_code
_entity_poly.pdbx_strand_id
1 'polypeptide(L)'
;MVSIGQAPVDFDDVMVERDYEGLEAYRRSELALIMATFDLAARTTDSGVTVNALHPAHLMDTRGVREYGLTPAVPVEEGVRPAVRLITDPALAGVTGRYFDRFTDTAAHEQAYDPRARARLGALTRELLA
;
A
#
# COMPACT_ATOMS: atom_id res chain seq x y z
N MET A 1 1.57 -5.53 -1.97
CA MET A 1 1.56 -5.50 -0.49
C MET A 1 1.97 -4.12 -0.03
N VAL A 2 1.39 -3.64 1.06
CA VAL A 2 1.64 -2.32 1.67
C VAL A 2 1.74 -2.43 3.19
N SER A 3 1.97 -1.33 3.90
CA SER A 3 2.06 -1.28 5.35
C SER A 3 0.81 -0.67 6.00
N ILE A 4 0.61 -0.98 7.28
CA ILE A 4 -0.30 -0.23 8.16
C ILE A 4 0.29 1.14 8.53
N GLY A 5 1.62 1.27 8.55
CA GLY A 5 2.32 2.53 8.77
C GLY A 5 2.24 3.41 7.53
N GLN A 6 1.34 4.38 7.55
CA GLN A 6 1.07 5.31 6.46
C GLN A 6 1.27 6.74 6.93
N ALA A 7 1.81 7.59 6.06
CA ALA A 7 1.90 9.04 6.27
C ALA A 7 1.52 9.79 4.99
N PRO A 8 0.97 11.00 5.08
CA PRO A 8 0.55 11.75 3.91
C PRO A 8 1.73 12.07 3.00
N VAL A 9 1.50 11.93 1.69
CA VAL A 9 2.46 12.33 0.67
C VAL A 9 2.55 13.86 0.65
N ASP A 10 3.73 14.40 0.92
CA ASP A 10 4.02 15.81 0.73
C ASP A 10 4.40 16.04 -0.73
N PHE A 11 3.52 16.66 -1.48
CA PHE A 11 3.74 16.95 -2.90
C PHE A 11 4.71 18.10 -3.16
N ASP A 12 5.11 18.86 -2.14
CA ASP A 12 6.10 19.90 -2.27
C ASP A 12 7.53 19.38 -1.98
N ASP A 13 7.62 18.12 -1.50
CA ASP A 13 8.86 17.39 -1.27
C ASP A 13 8.61 15.87 -1.36
N VAL A 14 8.16 15.42 -2.51
CA VAL A 14 7.78 14.01 -2.72
C VAL A 14 8.97 13.05 -2.64
N MET A 15 10.16 13.53 -2.96
CA MET A 15 11.40 12.76 -2.89
C MET A 15 12.04 12.77 -1.50
N VAL A 16 11.42 13.49 -0.55
CA VAL A 16 11.91 13.63 0.84
C VAL A 16 13.37 14.11 0.86
N GLU A 17 13.68 15.14 0.07
CA GLU A 17 15.02 15.71 -0.05
C GLU A 17 15.35 16.66 1.11
N ARG A 18 14.31 17.26 1.71
CA ARG A 18 14.45 18.11 2.89
C ARG A 18 14.27 17.27 4.14
N ASP A 19 15.23 17.35 5.06
CA ASP A 19 15.17 16.68 6.38
C ASP A 19 14.82 15.18 6.26
N TYR A 20 15.57 14.44 5.44
CA TYR A 20 15.33 13.03 5.18
C TYR A 20 15.30 12.22 6.47
N GLU A 21 14.18 11.51 6.68
CA GLU A 21 14.00 10.52 7.74
C GLU A 21 13.44 9.24 7.12
N GLY A 22 14.16 8.12 7.28
CA GLY A 22 13.89 6.88 6.56
C GLY A 22 12.53 6.27 6.86
N LEU A 23 12.06 6.36 8.11
CA LEU A 23 10.74 5.83 8.48
C LEU A 23 9.60 6.67 7.90
N GLU A 24 9.79 7.99 7.83
CA GLU A 24 8.81 8.89 7.21
C GLU A 24 8.75 8.68 5.69
N ALA A 25 9.91 8.57 5.03
CA ALA A 25 9.98 8.23 3.60
C ALA A 25 9.28 6.89 3.30
N TYR A 26 9.52 5.88 4.12
CA TYR A 26 8.85 4.59 4.03
C TYR A 26 7.32 4.74 4.15
N ARG A 27 6.83 5.43 5.20
CA ARG A 27 5.39 5.60 5.43
C ARG A 27 4.68 6.34 4.29
N ARG A 28 5.34 7.37 3.71
CA ARG A 28 4.83 8.11 2.55
C ARG A 28 4.80 7.22 1.31
N SER A 29 5.83 6.41 1.08
CA SER A 29 5.85 5.47 -0.05
C SER A 29 4.75 4.41 0.04
N GLU A 30 4.45 3.92 1.25
CA GLU A 30 3.38 2.96 1.49
C GLU A 30 1.99 3.56 1.16
N LEU A 31 1.74 4.80 1.58
CA LEU A 31 0.51 5.49 1.20
C LEU A 31 0.44 5.76 -0.31
N ALA A 32 1.54 6.20 -0.92
CA ALA A 32 1.60 6.43 -2.37
C ALA A 32 1.25 5.16 -3.16
N LEU A 33 1.71 3.99 -2.70
CA LEU A 33 1.38 2.70 -3.31
C LEU A 33 -0.11 2.35 -3.16
N ILE A 34 -0.74 2.67 -2.01
CA ILE A 34 -2.19 2.51 -1.83
C ILE A 34 -2.96 3.43 -2.78
N MET A 35 -2.56 4.69 -2.90
CA MET A 35 -3.17 5.65 -3.82
C MET A 35 -3.10 5.17 -5.27
N ALA A 36 -1.94 4.68 -5.70
CA ALA A 36 -1.73 4.10 -7.03
C ALA A 36 -2.57 2.82 -7.24
N THR A 37 -2.73 1.99 -6.20
CA THR A 37 -3.60 0.80 -6.21
C THR A 37 -5.06 1.19 -6.47
N PHE A 38 -5.57 2.23 -5.80
CA PHE A 38 -6.94 2.69 -5.98
C PHE A 38 -7.18 3.28 -7.38
N ASP A 39 -6.21 4.01 -7.93
CA ASP A 39 -6.30 4.51 -9.30
C ASP A 39 -6.25 3.39 -10.34
N LEU A 40 -5.41 2.38 -10.12
CA LEU A 40 -5.34 1.22 -11.00
C LEU A 40 -6.65 0.43 -10.95
N ALA A 41 -7.21 0.20 -9.77
CA ALA A 41 -8.50 -0.45 -9.59
C ALA A 41 -9.62 0.25 -10.38
N ALA A 42 -9.67 1.59 -10.30
CA ALA A 42 -10.66 2.37 -11.05
C ALA A 42 -10.51 2.23 -12.57
N ARG A 43 -9.28 2.11 -13.07
CA ARG A 43 -9.01 1.95 -14.52
C ARG A 43 -9.23 0.54 -15.05
N THR A 44 -9.28 -0.45 -14.17
CA THR A 44 -9.42 -1.87 -14.54
C THR A 44 -10.82 -2.42 -14.27
N THR A 45 -11.80 -1.59 -13.93
CA THR A 45 -13.15 -1.99 -13.52
C THR A 45 -13.83 -2.91 -14.55
N ASP A 46 -13.67 -2.65 -15.84
CA ASP A 46 -14.32 -3.40 -16.92
C ASP A 46 -13.45 -4.55 -17.47
N SER A 47 -12.28 -4.78 -16.91
CA SER A 47 -11.32 -5.77 -17.40
C SER A 47 -11.44 -7.15 -16.74
N GLY A 48 -12.26 -7.28 -15.70
CA GLY A 48 -12.31 -8.47 -14.85
C GLY A 48 -11.12 -8.65 -13.90
N VAL A 49 -10.19 -7.67 -13.89
CA VAL A 49 -9.04 -7.67 -12.97
C VAL A 49 -9.40 -6.91 -11.70
N THR A 50 -9.13 -7.51 -10.55
CA THR A 50 -9.27 -6.85 -9.23
C THR A 50 -7.90 -6.41 -8.71
N VAL A 51 -7.85 -5.23 -8.10
CA VAL A 51 -6.61 -4.64 -7.57
C VAL A 51 -6.87 -4.13 -6.16
N ASN A 52 -6.19 -4.71 -5.19
CA ASN A 52 -6.36 -4.36 -3.77
C ASN A 52 -5.00 -4.16 -3.09
N ALA A 53 -4.98 -3.36 -2.03
CA ALA A 53 -3.83 -3.18 -1.17
C ALA A 53 -3.97 -4.03 0.11
N LEU A 54 -2.88 -4.66 0.56
CA LEU A 54 -2.87 -5.54 1.72
C LEU A 54 -1.69 -5.23 2.64
N HIS A 55 -1.96 -4.93 3.91
CA HIS A 55 -1.01 -5.10 5.00
C HIS A 55 -1.09 -6.56 5.49
N PRO A 56 -0.08 -7.40 5.22
CA PRO A 56 -0.21 -8.85 5.44
C PRO A 56 -0.08 -9.25 6.92
N ALA A 57 0.88 -8.66 7.63
CA ALA A 57 1.11 -8.89 9.06
C ALA A 57 2.16 -7.89 9.60
N HIS A 58 2.17 -7.73 10.93
CA HIS A 58 3.10 -6.81 11.59
C HIS A 58 4.46 -7.48 11.84
N LEU A 59 5.55 -6.82 11.40
CA LEU A 59 6.93 -7.27 11.63
C LEU A 59 7.14 -8.77 11.37
N MET A 60 6.77 -9.22 10.17
CA MET A 60 7.03 -10.61 9.76
C MET A 60 8.53 -10.92 9.80
N ASP A 61 8.89 -12.17 10.11
CA ASP A 61 10.26 -12.66 10.13
C ASP A 61 10.86 -12.71 8.72
N THR A 62 11.12 -11.53 8.15
CA THR A 62 11.71 -11.33 6.85
C THR A 62 13.10 -10.74 6.96
N ARG A 63 13.89 -10.90 5.89
CA ARG A 63 15.19 -10.26 5.77
C ARG A 63 15.10 -8.75 5.99
N GLY A 64 14.11 -8.06 5.41
CA GLY A 64 13.96 -6.62 5.56
C GLY A 64 13.78 -6.19 7.00
N VAL A 65 12.90 -6.86 7.77
CA VAL A 65 12.68 -6.55 9.20
C VAL A 65 13.97 -6.68 9.99
N ARG A 66 14.75 -7.74 9.75
CA ARG A 66 16.03 -7.98 10.43
C ARG A 66 17.12 -6.96 10.04
N GLU A 67 17.21 -6.59 8.75
CA GLU A 67 18.17 -5.59 8.26
C GLU A 67 17.90 -4.18 8.81
N TYR A 68 16.62 -3.86 9.12
CA TYR A 68 16.26 -2.64 9.84
C TYR A 68 16.56 -2.70 11.34
N GLY A 69 17.14 -3.78 11.85
CA GLY A 69 17.45 -3.97 13.27
C GLY A 69 16.20 -4.19 14.14
N LEU A 70 15.05 -4.51 13.53
CA LEU A 70 13.81 -4.78 14.25
C LEU A 70 13.71 -6.25 14.63
N THR A 71 13.06 -6.51 15.77
CA THR A 71 12.77 -7.88 16.19
C THR A 71 11.50 -8.36 15.49
N PRO A 72 11.54 -9.50 14.75
CA PRO A 72 10.35 -10.10 14.19
C PRO A 72 9.30 -10.41 15.26
N ALA A 73 8.04 -10.10 14.97
CA ALA A 73 6.92 -10.33 15.89
C ALA A 73 6.11 -11.59 15.51
N VAL A 74 6.07 -11.92 14.22
CA VAL A 74 5.30 -13.06 13.72
C VAL A 74 6.07 -13.80 12.61
N PRO A 75 5.82 -15.12 12.41
CA PRO A 75 6.41 -15.86 11.30
C PRO A 75 5.81 -15.41 9.95
N VAL A 76 6.51 -15.69 8.85
CA VAL A 76 6.10 -15.31 7.48
C VAL A 76 4.73 -15.88 7.13
N GLU A 77 4.41 -17.06 7.62
CA GLU A 77 3.16 -17.80 7.37
C GLU A 77 1.92 -17.00 7.79
N GLU A 78 2.03 -16.15 8.81
CA GLU A 78 0.93 -15.26 9.24
C GLU A 78 0.57 -14.24 8.15
N GLY A 79 1.53 -13.76 7.39
CA GLY A 79 1.29 -12.86 6.26
C GLY A 79 0.87 -13.57 4.97
N VAL A 80 1.23 -14.83 4.81
CA VAL A 80 0.83 -15.63 3.64
C VAL A 80 -0.68 -15.87 3.65
N ARG A 81 -1.26 -16.16 4.79
CA ARG A 81 -2.70 -16.49 4.92
C ARG A 81 -3.63 -15.41 4.37
N PRO A 82 -3.55 -14.13 4.78
CA PRO A 82 -4.40 -13.08 4.21
C PRO A 82 -4.09 -12.81 2.73
N ALA A 83 -2.84 -12.97 2.28
CA ALA A 83 -2.50 -12.82 0.86
C ALA A 83 -3.15 -13.91 0.00
N VAL A 84 -3.07 -15.16 0.42
CA VAL A 84 -3.75 -16.27 -0.27
C VAL A 84 -5.26 -16.07 -0.28
N ARG A 85 -5.86 -15.64 0.84
CA ARG A 85 -7.30 -15.36 0.89
C ARG A 85 -7.72 -14.32 -0.15
N LEU A 86 -6.99 -13.21 -0.30
CA LEU A 86 -7.32 -12.19 -1.30
C LEU A 86 -7.32 -12.73 -2.74
N ILE A 87 -6.52 -13.77 -3.01
CA ILE A 87 -6.39 -14.36 -4.35
C ILE A 87 -7.46 -15.45 -4.57
N THR A 88 -7.82 -16.21 -3.54
CA THR A 88 -8.54 -17.48 -3.71
C THR A 88 -9.93 -17.51 -3.10
N ASP A 89 -10.29 -16.55 -2.22
CA ASP A 89 -11.60 -16.57 -1.53
C ASP A 89 -12.71 -16.13 -2.50
N PRO A 90 -13.68 -17.03 -2.83
CA PRO A 90 -14.80 -16.66 -3.70
C PRO A 90 -15.66 -15.51 -3.15
N ALA A 91 -15.70 -15.31 -1.84
CA ALA A 91 -16.42 -14.19 -1.22
C ALA A 91 -15.80 -12.83 -1.56
N LEU A 92 -14.56 -12.80 -2.04
CA LEU A 92 -13.86 -11.60 -2.49
C LEU A 92 -13.85 -11.45 -4.02
N ALA A 93 -14.57 -12.30 -4.74
CA ALA A 93 -14.69 -12.20 -6.19
C ALA A 93 -15.28 -10.83 -6.58
N GLY A 94 -14.58 -10.10 -7.44
CA GLY A 94 -14.97 -8.75 -7.86
C GLY A 94 -14.68 -7.62 -6.86
N VAL A 95 -14.19 -7.91 -5.66
CA VAL A 95 -13.77 -6.88 -4.71
C VAL A 95 -12.49 -6.21 -5.21
N THR A 96 -12.56 -4.90 -5.46
CA THR A 96 -11.45 -4.12 -6.02
C THR A 96 -11.39 -2.73 -5.39
N GLY A 97 -10.20 -2.11 -5.39
CA GLY A 97 -9.99 -0.76 -4.86
C GLY A 97 -10.12 -0.69 -3.34
N ARG A 98 -9.78 -1.77 -2.64
CA ARG A 98 -9.86 -1.86 -1.17
C ARG A 98 -8.48 -1.94 -0.55
N TYR A 99 -8.43 -1.51 0.72
CA TYR A 99 -7.29 -1.73 1.60
C TYR A 99 -7.67 -2.73 2.70
N PHE A 100 -6.82 -3.72 2.89
CA PHE A 100 -6.99 -4.75 3.91
C PHE A 100 -5.86 -4.67 4.95
N ASP A 101 -6.22 -4.63 6.22
CA ASP A 101 -5.34 -5.01 7.33
C ASP A 101 -5.58 -6.49 7.62
N ARG A 102 -4.66 -7.32 7.18
CA ARG A 102 -4.77 -8.78 7.24
C ARG A 102 -6.08 -9.26 6.61
N PHE A 103 -7.03 -9.68 7.41
CA PHE A 103 -8.31 -10.22 6.94
C PHE A 103 -9.45 -9.19 6.91
N THR A 104 -9.21 -7.98 7.39
CA THR A 104 -10.23 -6.94 7.57
C THR A 104 -10.16 -5.90 6.46
N ASP A 105 -11.24 -5.72 5.70
CA ASP A 105 -11.43 -4.54 4.85
C ASP A 105 -11.55 -3.30 5.76
N THR A 106 -10.65 -2.37 5.62
CA THR A 106 -10.58 -1.19 6.48
C THR A 106 -10.18 0.06 5.72
N ALA A 107 -10.30 1.22 6.36
CA ALA A 107 -9.89 2.48 5.75
C ALA A 107 -8.37 2.62 5.76
N ALA A 108 -7.80 3.04 4.64
CA ALA A 108 -6.45 3.59 4.55
C ALA A 108 -6.42 5.03 5.09
N HIS A 109 -5.25 5.67 5.09
CA HIS A 109 -5.14 7.10 5.36
C HIS A 109 -6.05 7.92 4.45
N GLU A 110 -6.68 8.97 4.97
CA GLU A 110 -7.70 9.77 4.26
C GLU A 110 -7.25 10.31 2.90
N GLN A 111 -5.98 10.69 2.75
CA GLN A 111 -5.42 11.16 1.48
C GLN A 111 -5.54 10.13 0.34
N ALA A 112 -5.59 8.84 0.65
CA ALA A 112 -5.80 7.80 -0.36
C ALA A 112 -7.16 7.91 -1.06
N TYR A 113 -8.14 8.54 -0.42
CA TYR A 113 -9.48 8.74 -0.96
C TYR A 113 -9.67 10.08 -1.66
N ASP A 114 -8.69 11.00 -1.57
CA ASP A 114 -8.72 12.28 -2.29
C ASP A 114 -8.38 12.09 -3.78
N PRO A 115 -9.35 12.29 -4.70
CA PRO A 115 -9.09 12.10 -6.12
C PRO A 115 -8.08 13.12 -6.70
N ARG A 116 -7.97 14.31 -6.09
CA ARG A 116 -7.00 15.32 -6.52
C ARG A 116 -5.58 14.93 -6.13
N ALA A 117 -5.39 14.42 -4.91
CA ALA A 117 -4.11 13.91 -4.45
C ALA A 117 -3.66 12.72 -5.32
N ARG A 118 -4.54 11.77 -5.62
CA ARG A 118 -4.23 10.64 -6.51
C ARG A 118 -3.86 11.09 -7.93
N ALA A 119 -4.63 12.02 -8.50
CA ALA A 119 -4.33 12.55 -9.82
C ALA A 119 -2.96 13.26 -9.88
N ARG A 120 -2.62 14.05 -8.83
CA ARG A 120 -1.31 14.71 -8.69
C ARG A 120 -0.17 13.69 -8.60
N LEU A 121 -0.34 12.65 -7.78
CA LEU A 121 0.63 11.56 -7.67
C LEU A 121 0.84 10.84 -9.00
N GLY A 122 -0.24 10.51 -9.70
CA GLY A 122 -0.17 9.83 -10.99
C GLY A 122 0.50 10.69 -12.08
N ALA A 123 0.30 12.02 -12.08
CA ALA A 123 0.97 12.93 -13.00
C ALA A 123 2.48 12.98 -12.71
N LEU A 124 2.85 13.17 -11.45
CA LEU A 124 4.24 13.21 -11.02
C LEU A 124 4.99 11.90 -11.28
N THR A 125 4.34 10.77 -11.01
CA THR A 125 4.94 9.45 -11.30
C THR A 125 5.27 9.29 -12.78
N ARG A 126 4.39 9.72 -13.68
CA ARG A 126 4.66 9.68 -15.13
C ARG A 126 5.80 10.59 -15.54
N GLU A 127 5.90 11.77 -14.94
CA GLU A 127 6.99 12.71 -15.19
C GLU A 127 8.35 12.14 -14.76
N LEU A 128 8.42 11.54 -13.57
CA LEU A 128 9.66 10.95 -13.03
C LEU A 128 10.11 9.68 -13.77
N LEU A 129 9.20 9.00 -14.48
CA LEU A 129 9.49 7.78 -15.22
C LEU A 129 9.69 8.03 -16.73
N ALA A 130 9.51 9.25 -17.20
CA ALA A 130 9.69 9.64 -18.60
C ALA A 130 11.18 9.87 -18.91
#